data_9ee16b3d040b27cdff2505ba3cadb233
#
_entry.id   9ee16b3d040b27cdff2505ba3cadb233
#
_cell.length_a   1.000
_cell.length_b   1.000
_cell.length_c   1.000
_cell.angle_alpha   90.00
_cell.angle_beta   90.00
_cell.angle_gamma   90.00
#
_symmetry.space_group_name_H-M   'P 1'
#
loop_
_entity.id
_entity.type
_entity.pdbx_description
1 polymer ?
#
loop_
_entity_poly.entity_id
_entity_poly.type
_entity_poly.pdbx_seq_one_letter_code
_entity_poly.pdbx_strand_id
1 'polypeptide(L)'
;MALDYFAPGVYVEEVDRGSRPIEGLSMSVAGFIGFTEDVRGDAELFKPMMVTNFDQFREYFAKPGSDGFTDFDAYLPFAVQGWFLNGGGRCWVTSIGTKLPGTPAPAPEETATKMLTPGGKPCLAFNLKMPEGEDNLPALPSADGRIRVYVEESTPKPLPENAPEDAESPINTGEFFNVVIRSGNEELERYDNLTMNPEVETAVADYAVAVMEASEYVSVADISITGQSAISRRPGNGTYEVAPPPYIAPPERLTRDVTGSRDERQGMQGLFEVDEVAMIACPDLMRAYQDELLDLDQVHGVMEMMVSLCENSFPGPPYRMVVLDPPPVKMGKNENQAVKPEEQRPQHVAEWLKAFNRRSMFGALYYPWIKVPNPRNAGRPISIPPCGHMMGIWCRTDQNRGIFKAPANDTPRGVIGLSYETNMREQELLNPMGINCIRNFANYNRGYKVWGARTLVEPDNIQWRYISVRRLISYIEKSIEIGTQWVVFEPNDMDLWERVKRTVGTFLERLWREGALFGASPAESFYVKCDGTLNTPETMMMGRLYVEVGVCPVRPAEFVIFRVSQWAPNQ
;
A
#
# COMPACT_ATOMS: atom_id res chain seq x y z
N MET A 1 25.81 31.62 -27.11
CA MET A 1 26.97 32.31 -27.72
C MET A 1 27.60 33.11 -26.61
N ALA A 2 28.84 32.83 -26.24
CA ALA A 2 29.56 33.68 -25.30
C ALA A 2 29.86 34.99 -26.02
N LEU A 3 29.43 36.12 -25.48
CA LEU A 3 29.79 37.44 -25.97
C LEU A 3 31.22 37.71 -25.52
N ASP A 4 32.17 37.74 -26.48
CA ASP A 4 33.55 38.13 -26.23
C ASP A 4 33.63 39.66 -26.08
N TYR A 5 33.91 40.14 -24.87
CA TYR A 5 34.08 41.55 -24.56
C TYR A 5 35.52 41.96 -24.85
N PHE A 6 35.73 42.85 -25.81
CA PHE A 6 37.04 43.24 -26.28
C PHE A 6 37.55 44.62 -25.79
N ALA A 7 36.73 45.37 -25.05
CA ALA A 7 37.11 46.67 -24.52
C ALA A 7 36.85 46.78 -23.00
N PRO A 8 37.67 47.53 -22.23
CA PRO A 8 37.35 47.80 -20.84
C PRO A 8 36.06 48.64 -20.72
N GLY A 9 35.05 48.13 -20.05
CA GLY A 9 33.76 48.78 -19.87
C GLY A 9 32.90 48.04 -18.87
N VAL A 10 31.78 48.62 -18.43
CA VAL A 10 30.73 47.95 -17.65
C VAL A 10 29.75 47.37 -18.63
N TYR A 11 29.66 46.07 -18.64
CA TYR A 11 28.73 45.30 -19.47
C TYR A 11 27.64 44.79 -18.59
N VAL A 12 26.39 45.05 -18.95
CA VAL A 12 25.22 44.49 -18.25
C VAL A 12 24.64 43.40 -19.13
N GLU A 13 24.79 42.17 -18.71
CA GLU A 13 24.09 41.03 -19.31
C GLU A 13 22.76 40.83 -18.60
N GLU A 14 21.67 40.93 -19.35
CA GLU A 14 20.36 40.49 -18.90
C GLU A 14 20.31 38.96 -18.98
N VAL A 15 20.63 38.29 -17.85
CA VAL A 15 20.47 36.86 -17.74
C VAL A 15 19.01 36.55 -17.46
N ASP A 16 18.24 36.23 -18.49
CA ASP A 16 16.90 35.69 -18.31
C ASP A 16 17.05 34.33 -17.60
N ARG A 17 16.95 34.32 -16.27
CA ARG A 17 16.76 33.14 -15.48
C ARG A 17 15.34 32.66 -15.78
N GLY A 18 15.21 31.91 -16.88
CA GLY A 18 13.94 31.38 -17.37
C GLY A 18 13.10 30.83 -16.23
N SER A 19 11.81 31.16 -16.26
CA SER A 19 10.85 30.62 -15.29
C SER A 19 11.01 29.07 -15.25
N ARG A 20 11.26 28.53 -14.05
CA ARG A 20 11.28 27.08 -13.89
C ARG A 20 9.86 26.56 -14.16
N PRO A 21 9.65 25.75 -15.21
CA PRO A 21 8.31 25.26 -15.53
C PRO A 21 7.82 24.37 -14.38
N ILE A 22 6.56 24.52 -14.00
CA ILE A 22 5.92 23.58 -13.06
C ILE A 22 5.73 22.27 -13.80
N GLU A 23 6.42 21.24 -13.32
CA GLU A 23 6.20 19.87 -13.74
C GLU A 23 4.96 19.31 -13.05
N GLY A 24 4.08 18.63 -13.81
CA GLY A 24 2.90 18.02 -13.23
C GLY A 24 3.27 16.78 -12.39
N LEU A 25 2.77 16.71 -11.17
CA LEU A 25 3.01 15.59 -10.28
C LEU A 25 2.18 14.37 -10.70
N SER A 26 2.73 13.17 -10.56
CA SER A 26 1.95 11.95 -10.78
C SER A 26 0.96 11.72 -9.63
N MET A 27 -0.33 11.66 -9.94
CA MET A 27 -1.41 11.32 -8.99
C MET A 27 -1.81 9.83 -9.11
N SER A 28 -0.90 9.00 -9.63
CA SER A 28 -1.16 7.60 -10.01
C SER A 28 -0.38 6.61 -9.15
N VAL A 29 -0.26 6.88 -7.85
CA VAL A 29 0.37 6.00 -6.86
C VAL A 29 -0.67 5.60 -5.83
N ALA A 30 -0.83 4.29 -5.61
CA ALA A 30 -1.78 3.75 -4.66
C ALA A 30 -1.09 3.32 -3.36
N GLY A 31 -1.83 3.38 -2.24
CA GLY A 31 -1.50 2.77 -0.97
C GLY A 31 -2.53 1.70 -0.62
N PHE A 32 -2.07 0.52 -0.28
CA PHE A 32 -2.91 -0.61 0.13
C PHE A 32 -2.56 -1.06 1.53
N ILE A 33 -3.59 -1.39 2.31
CA ILE A 33 -3.45 -1.93 3.67
C ILE A 33 -4.22 -3.23 3.75
N GLY A 34 -3.61 -4.27 4.31
CA GLY A 34 -4.28 -5.56 4.50
C GLY A 34 -3.33 -6.68 4.89
N PHE A 35 -3.85 -7.90 4.82
CA PHE A 35 -3.10 -9.11 5.15
C PHE A 35 -2.28 -9.61 3.96
N THR A 36 -1.11 -10.16 4.27
CA THR A 36 -0.21 -10.75 3.28
C THR A 36 0.09 -12.22 3.64
N GLU A 37 0.65 -12.97 2.72
CA GLU A 37 1.03 -14.37 3.01
C GLU A 37 2.26 -14.45 3.89
N ASP A 38 3.20 -13.51 3.72
CA ASP A 38 4.46 -13.42 4.47
C ASP A 38 4.93 -11.96 4.48
N VAL A 39 6.00 -11.66 5.22
CA VAL A 39 6.72 -10.38 5.20
C VAL A 39 8.21 -10.67 5.20
N ARG A 40 8.92 -10.29 4.12
CA ARG A 40 10.29 -10.71 3.86
C ARG A 40 11.14 -9.59 3.24
N GLY A 41 12.44 -9.86 3.15
CA GLY A 41 13.38 -8.91 2.56
C GLY A 41 13.42 -7.61 3.35
N ASP A 42 13.34 -6.48 2.69
CA ASP A 42 13.32 -5.15 3.30
C ASP A 42 11.91 -4.71 3.77
N ALA A 43 10.89 -5.55 3.55
CA ALA A 43 9.54 -5.27 4.05
C ALA A 43 9.46 -5.52 5.56
N GLU A 44 8.75 -4.64 6.26
CA GLU A 44 8.47 -4.75 7.68
C GLU A 44 6.96 -4.79 7.92
N LEU A 45 6.53 -5.52 8.96
CA LEU A 45 5.13 -5.54 9.36
C LEU A 45 4.70 -4.13 9.80
N PHE A 46 3.50 -3.73 9.44
CA PHE A 46 2.89 -2.41 9.68
C PHE A 46 3.54 -1.23 8.94
N LYS A 47 4.70 -1.37 8.31
CA LYS A 47 5.35 -0.29 7.58
C LYS A 47 5.06 -0.32 6.09
N PRO A 48 4.85 0.83 5.45
CA PRO A 48 4.64 0.91 4.00
C PRO A 48 5.90 0.46 3.23
N MET A 49 5.73 -0.49 2.31
CA MET A 49 6.77 -0.94 1.39
C MET A 49 6.37 -0.67 -0.06
N MET A 50 7.26 -0.05 -0.82
CA MET A 50 7.03 0.24 -2.22
C MET A 50 7.20 -1.01 -3.09
N VAL A 51 6.26 -1.26 -3.99
CA VAL A 51 6.34 -2.30 -5.00
C VAL A 51 6.00 -1.74 -6.39
N THR A 52 6.74 -2.14 -7.40
CA THR A 52 6.63 -1.63 -8.77
C THR A 52 5.94 -2.61 -9.73
N ASN A 53 5.80 -3.85 -9.33
CA ASN A 53 5.11 -4.91 -10.08
C ASN A 53 4.66 -6.03 -9.12
N PHE A 54 3.84 -6.95 -9.62
CA PHE A 54 3.31 -8.03 -8.80
C PHE A 54 4.38 -9.09 -8.43
N ASP A 55 5.42 -9.25 -9.24
CA ASP A 55 6.53 -10.18 -8.89
C ASP A 55 7.34 -9.65 -7.70
N GLN A 56 7.59 -8.33 -7.65
CA GLN A 56 8.20 -7.69 -6.48
C GLN A 56 7.29 -7.76 -5.25
N PHE A 57 5.96 -7.65 -5.42
CA PHE A 57 5.02 -7.92 -4.32
C PHE A 57 5.20 -9.35 -3.78
N ARG A 58 5.36 -10.35 -4.65
CA ARG A 58 5.61 -11.74 -4.23
C ARG A 58 6.96 -11.90 -3.54
N GLU A 59 7.97 -11.17 -3.98
CA GLU A 59 9.30 -11.21 -3.35
C GLU A 59 9.24 -10.79 -1.88
N TYR A 60 8.50 -9.72 -1.57
CA TYR A 60 8.39 -9.17 -0.22
C TYR A 60 7.27 -9.77 0.63
N PHE A 61 6.16 -10.16 0.01
CA PHE A 61 4.92 -10.49 0.72
C PHE A 61 4.41 -11.92 0.50
N ALA A 62 5.19 -12.78 -0.16
CA ALA A 62 4.87 -14.18 -0.36
C ALA A 62 5.91 -15.12 0.24
N LYS A 63 5.49 -16.33 0.58
CA LYS A 63 6.41 -17.41 0.95
C LYS A 63 7.26 -17.84 -0.26
N PRO A 64 8.47 -18.39 -0.05
CA PRO A 64 9.31 -18.86 -1.15
C PRO A 64 8.56 -19.83 -2.06
N GLY A 65 8.51 -19.50 -3.36
CA GLY A 65 7.85 -20.35 -4.37
C GLY A 65 6.32 -20.30 -4.37
N SER A 66 5.71 -19.44 -3.54
CA SER A 66 4.26 -19.21 -3.53
C SER A 66 3.83 -18.21 -4.61
N ASP A 67 2.52 -18.20 -4.88
CA ASP A 67 1.86 -17.25 -5.78
C ASP A 67 1.53 -15.90 -5.10
N GLY A 68 1.73 -15.79 -3.78
CA GLY A 68 1.51 -14.57 -2.98
C GLY A 68 0.08 -14.40 -2.46
N PHE A 69 -0.78 -15.39 -2.64
CA PHE A 69 -2.13 -15.37 -2.08
C PHE A 69 -2.18 -16.12 -0.76
N THR A 70 -2.94 -15.61 0.20
CA THR A 70 -3.06 -16.20 1.54
C THR A 70 -3.93 -17.47 1.53
N ASP A 71 -3.73 -18.34 2.50
CA ASP A 71 -4.53 -19.57 2.69
C ASP A 71 -5.97 -19.28 3.18
N PHE A 72 -6.24 -18.08 3.66
CA PHE A 72 -7.54 -17.59 4.12
C PHE A 72 -8.19 -16.57 3.15
N ASP A 73 -7.74 -16.51 1.89
CA ASP A 73 -8.30 -15.67 0.83
C ASP A 73 -8.36 -14.17 1.21
N ALA A 74 -7.29 -13.60 1.78
CA ALA A 74 -7.18 -12.15 1.98
C ALA A 74 -7.35 -11.39 0.67
N TYR A 75 -7.99 -10.23 0.72
CA TYR A 75 -8.31 -9.45 -0.49
C TYR A 75 -7.17 -8.55 -0.96
N LEU A 76 -6.20 -8.23 -0.09
CA LEU A 76 -5.07 -7.38 -0.44
C LEU A 76 -4.27 -7.91 -1.65
N PRO A 77 -3.83 -9.19 -1.72
CA PRO A 77 -3.09 -9.69 -2.87
C PRO A 77 -3.86 -9.55 -4.18
N PHE A 78 -5.18 -9.82 -4.16
CA PHE A 78 -6.05 -9.64 -5.33
C PHE A 78 -6.20 -8.18 -5.73
N ALA A 79 -6.27 -7.26 -4.77
CA ALA A 79 -6.36 -5.83 -5.02
C ALA A 79 -5.06 -5.29 -5.66
N VAL A 80 -3.90 -5.70 -5.14
CA VAL A 80 -2.59 -5.35 -5.72
C VAL A 80 -2.41 -5.94 -7.12
N GLN A 81 -2.78 -7.20 -7.32
CA GLN A 81 -2.77 -7.81 -8.66
C GLN A 81 -3.70 -7.05 -9.62
N GLY A 82 -4.92 -6.74 -9.16
CA GLY A 82 -5.91 -5.96 -9.93
C GLY A 82 -5.41 -4.57 -10.28
N TRP A 83 -4.68 -3.92 -9.38
CA TRP A 83 -4.01 -2.65 -9.62
C TRP A 83 -3.05 -2.72 -10.81
N PHE A 84 -2.10 -3.66 -10.78
CA PHE A 84 -1.11 -3.80 -11.87
C PHE A 84 -1.76 -4.23 -13.19
N LEU A 85 -2.71 -5.16 -13.18
CA LEU A 85 -3.44 -5.59 -14.39
C LEU A 85 -4.19 -4.44 -15.07
N ASN A 86 -4.66 -3.47 -14.30
CA ASN A 86 -5.46 -2.36 -14.80
C ASN A 86 -4.67 -1.09 -15.10
N GLY A 87 -3.36 -1.08 -14.99
CA GLY A 87 -2.50 0.01 -15.44
C GLY A 87 -1.81 0.76 -14.30
N GLY A 88 -1.87 0.24 -13.08
CA GLY A 88 -1.05 0.74 -11.98
C GLY A 88 0.43 0.52 -12.24
N GLY A 89 1.25 1.53 -11.96
CA GLY A 89 2.69 1.46 -12.15
C GLY A 89 3.43 1.03 -10.87
N ARG A 90 3.24 1.75 -9.79
CA ARG A 90 3.82 1.46 -8.48
C ARG A 90 2.77 1.68 -7.40
N CYS A 91 2.92 0.98 -6.30
CA CYS A 91 2.08 1.17 -5.14
C CYS A 91 2.86 0.92 -3.85
N TRP A 92 2.31 1.37 -2.74
CA TRP A 92 2.81 1.10 -1.41
C TRP A 92 1.89 0.10 -0.73
N VAL A 93 2.47 -0.90 -0.12
CA VAL A 93 1.74 -1.98 0.56
C VAL A 93 2.15 -2.00 2.02
N THR A 94 1.16 -2.00 2.90
CA THR A 94 1.34 -2.15 4.34
C THR A 94 0.69 -3.44 4.80
N SER A 95 1.49 -4.41 5.20
CA SER A 95 1.00 -5.65 5.80
C SER A 95 0.60 -5.42 7.25
N ILE A 96 -0.61 -5.80 7.63
CA ILE A 96 -1.12 -5.75 9.01
C ILE A 96 -1.09 -7.13 9.70
N GLY A 97 -0.55 -8.12 9.04
CA GLY A 97 -0.40 -9.47 9.57
C GLY A 97 -0.37 -10.52 8.47
N THR A 98 0.12 -11.70 8.83
CA THR A 98 0.23 -12.86 7.91
C THR A 98 -0.77 -13.97 8.25
N LYS A 99 -1.58 -13.76 9.29
CA LYS A 99 -2.66 -14.63 9.74
C LYS A 99 -3.84 -13.79 10.20
N LEU A 100 -5.03 -14.38 10.13
CA LEU A 100 -6.23 -13.72 10.68
C LEU A 100 -6.14 -13.65 12.21
N PRO A 101 -6.64 -12.58 12.83
CA PRO A 101 -6.78 -12.48 14.28
C PRO A 101 -7.52 -13.67 14.87
N GLY A 102 -7.06 -14.11 16.05
CA GLY A 102 -7.69 -15.27 16.73
C GLY A 102 -7.37 -16.65 16.13
N THR A 103 -6.58 -16.72 15.06
CA THR A 103 -6.08 -18.01 14.55
C THR A 103 -5.17 -18.63 15.61
N PRO A 104 -5.26 -19.95 15.88
CA PRO A 104 -4.31 -20.60 16.77
C PRO A 104 -2.88 -20.36 16.29
N ALA A 105 -1.97 -20.03 17.22
CA ALA A 105 -0.57 -19.90 16.87
C ALA A 105 -0.08 -21.20 16.24
N PRO A 106 0.63 -21.16 15.10
CA PRO A 106 1.18 -22.36 14.50
C PRO A 106 2.15 -23.02 15.46
N ALA A 107 2.25 -24.34 15.40
CA ALA A 107 3.19 -25.06 16.22
C ALA A 107 4.63 -24.54 15.96
N PRO A 108 5.50 -24.43 16.97
CA PRO A 108 6.88 -23.98 16.80
C PRO A 108 7.65 -24.72 15.70
N GLU A 109 7.29 -25.97 15.45
CA GLU A 109 7.90 -26.81 14.39
C GLU A 109 7.52 -26.36 12.97
N GLU A 110 6.38 -25.68 12.80
CA GLU A 110 5.88 -25.21 11.51
C GLU A 110 6.50 -23.87 11.11
N THR A 111 6.88 -23.05 12.09
CA THR A 111 7.46 -21.71 11.89
C THR A 111 8.98 -21.71 11.90
N ALA A 112 9.57 -22.78 12.41
CA ALA A 112 11.02 -22.87 12.56
C ALA A 112 11.77 -22.80 11.22
N THR A 113 12.83 -22.00 11.21
CA THR A 113 13.83 -22.03 10.13
C THR A 113 14.61 -23.33 10.23
N LYS A 114 14.45 -24.18 9.21
CA LYS A 114 15.08 -25.50 9.18
C LYS A 114 16.44 -25.43 8.52
N MET A 115 17.47 -25.80 9.26
CA MET A 115 18.78 -26.02 8.69
C MET A 115 18.86 -27.37 8.03
N LEU A 116 19.56 -27.44 6.93
CA LEU A 116 19.75 -28.66 6.16
C LEU A 116 21.19 -29.16 6.33
N THR A 117 21.34 -30.47 6.38
CA THR A 117 22.66 -31.11 6.24
C THR A 117 23.22 -30.86 4.84
N PRO A 118 24.52 -31.05 4.59
CA PRO A 118 25.08 -30.99 3.23
C PRO A 118 24.36 -31.91 2.23
N GLY A 119 23.69 -32.94 2.70
CA GLY A 119 22.87 -33.84 1.89
C GLY A 119 21.40 -33.41 1.71
N GLY A 120 21.04 -32.18 2.13
CA GLY A 120 19.68 -31.62 1.96
C GLY A 120 18.61 -32.15 2.91
N LYS A 121 18.97 -32.83 3.99
CA LYS A 121 18.02 -33.32 5.00
C LYS A 121 17.92 -32.34 6.16
N PRO A 122 16.72 -32.10 6.75
CA PRO A 122 16.58 -31.24 7.92
C PRO A 122 17.36 -31.81 9.12
N CYS A 123 18.02 -30.95 9.89
CA CYS A 123 18.81 -31.33 11.06
C CYS A 123 18.50 -30.50 12.30
N LEU A 124 18.57 -29.18 12.24
CA LEU A 124 18.22 -28.28 13.32
C LEU A 124 17.09 -27.34 12.90
N ALA A 125 16.25 -27.00 13.85
CA ALA A 125 15.18 -26.03 13.68
C ALA A 125 15.40 -24.87 14.65
N PHE A 126 15.35 -23.65 14.14
CA PHE A 126 15.53 -22.42 14.90
C PHE A 126 14.24 -21.59 14.87
N ASN A 127 13.78 -21.16 16.03
CA ASN A 127 12.75 -20.17 16.20
C ASN A 127 13.31 -18.94 16.92
N LEU A 128 12.87 -17.76 16.54
CA LEU A 128 13.21 -16.53 17.24
C LEU A 128 12.52 -16.52 18.61
N LYS A 129 13.27 -16.25 19.68
CA LYS A 129 12.70 -15.92 20.99
C LYS A 129 12.26 -14.47 20.96
N MET A 130 10.98 -14.23 21.22
CA MET A 130 10.44 -12.89 21.28
C MET A 130 10.56 -12.36 22.70
N PRO A 131 11.12 -11.15 22.95
CA PRO A 131 11.09 -10.55 24.27
C PRO A 131 9.63 -10.35 24.70
N GLU A 132 9.32 -10.72 25.93
CA GLU A 132 8.05 -10.43 26.57
C GLU A 132 7.97 -8.91 26.82
N GLY A 133 7.33 -8.18 25.90
CA GLY A 133 7.06 -6.75 26.06
C GLY A 133 5.62 -6.49 26.47
N GLU A 134 5.38 -5.42 27.24
CA GLU A 134 4.04 -5.01 27.69
C GLU A 134 3.04 -4.79 26.54
N ASP A 135 3.50 -4.61 25.30
CA ASP A 135 2.66 -4.35 24.13
C ASP A 135 2.47 -5.54 23.17
N ASN A 136 3.00 -6.71 23.44
CA ASN A 136 2.89 -7.92 22.60
C ASN A 136 3.14 -7.70 21.10
N LEU A 137 3.70 -6.57 20.72
CA LEU A 137 4.26 -6.37 19.39
C LEU A 137 5.64 -7.00 19.41
N PRO A 138 5.91 -7.98 18.55
CA PRO A 138 7.28 -8.39 18.36
C PRO A 138 8.10 -7.14 18.02
N ALA A 139 9.14 -6.84 18.80
CA ALA A 139 10.18 -5.94 18.34
C ALA A 139 10.84 -6.64 17.15
N LEU A 140 10.22 -6.46 15.98
CA LEU A 140 10.76 -6.98 14.73
C LEU A 140 12.07 -6.24 14.52
N PRO A 141 13.20 -6.95 14.39
CA PRO A 141 14.44 -6.30 14.02
C PRO A 141 14.20 -5.52 12.73
N SER A 142 14.71 -4.31 12.65
CA SER A 142 14.74 -3.53 11.41
C SER A 142 15.35 -4.36 10.27
N ALA A 143 15.14 -3.97 9.03
CA ALA A 143 15.72 -4.69 7.89
C ALA A 143 17.23 -4.98 8.05
N ASP A 144 17.95 -4.06 8.70
CA ASP A 144 19.38 -4.21 9.04
C ASP A 144 19.63 -5.05 10.29
N GLY A 145 18.62 -5.29 11.13
CA GLY A 145 18.70 -5.99 12.43
C GLY A 145 18.15 -7.41 12.41
N ARG A 146 17.96 -8.03 11.25
CA ARG A 146 17.47 -9.41 11.17
C ARG A 146 18.44 -10.40 11.78
N ILE A 147 17.89 -11.33 12.57
CA ILE A 147 18.67 -12.41 13.16
C ILE A 147 19.05 -13.42 12.07
N ARG A 148 20.35 -13.59 11.91
CA ARG A 148 20.93 -14.59 11.01
C ARG A 148 21.81 -15.53 11.81
N VAL A 149 21.70 -16.82 11.53
CA VAL A 149 22.51 -17.86 12.11
C VAL A 149 23.52 -18.31 11.09
N TYR A 150 24.80 -18.17 11.41
CA TYR A 150 25.92 -18.60 10.59
C TYR A 150 26.46 -19.91 11.13
N VAL A 151 26.63 -20.88 10.26
CA VAL A 151 27.28 -22.16 10.58
C VAL A 151 28.64 -22.19 9.93
N GLU A 152 29.67 -22.34 10.73
CA GLU A 152 31.09 -22.38 10.33
C GLU A 152 31.71 -23.72 10.71
N GLU A 153 32.83 -24.06 10.10
CA GLU A 153 33.62 -25.23 10.51
C GLU A 153 34.30 -24.95 11.83
N SER A 154 34.37 -25.97 12.68
CA SER A 154 35.10 -25.94 13.94
C SER A 154 36.09 -27.09 14.05
N THR A 155 37.11 -26.90 14.86
CA THR A 155 38.03 -27.92 15.34
C THR A 155 37.64 -28.32 16.76
N PRO A 156 37.79 -29.60 17.14
CA PRO A 156 37.47 -30.05 18.49
C PRO A 156 38.31 -29.31 19.53
N LYS A 157 37.79 -29.16 20.76
CA LYS A 157 38.50 -28.58 21.88
C LYS A 157 39.80 -29.35 22.12
N PRO A 158 40.91 -28.67 22.43
CA PRO A 158 42.12 -29.34 22.89
C PRO A 158 41.81 -30.06 24.21
N LEU A 159 42.40 -31.22 24.43
CA LEU A 159 42.26 -31.92 25.70
C LEU A 159 42.73 -31.02 26.86
N PRO A 160 42.03 -31.00 28.02
CA PRO A 160 42.43 -30.26 29.19
C PRO A 160 43.77 -30.80 29.71
N GLU A 161 44.57 -29.90 30.32
CA GLU A 161 45.91 -30.24 30.86
C GLU A 161 45.93 -31.41 31.86
N ASN A 162 44.77 -31.72 32.47
CA ASN A 162 44.59 -32.82 33.42
C ASN A 162 43.94 -34.07 32.79
N ALA A 163 43.91 -34.17 31.49
CA ALA A 163 43.38 -35.37 30.85
C ALA A 163 44.20 -36.61 31.17
N PRO A 164 43.61 -37.78 31.27
CA PRO A 164 44.36 -39.04 31.45
C PRO A 164 45.42 -39.20 30.36
N GLU A 165 46.58 -39.79 30.71
CA GLU A 165 47.70 -40.01 29.74
C GLU A 165 47.30 -40.84 28.51
N ASP A 166 46.21 -41.63 28.64
CA ASP A 166 45.65 -42.48 27.58
C ASP A 166 44.59 -41.77 26.69
N ALA A 167 44.28 -40.52 26.98
CA ALA A 167 43.28 -39.78 26.20
C ALA A 167 43.85 -39.35 24.83
N GLU A 168 43.31 -39.92 23.77
CA GLU A 168 43.66 -39.50 22.40
C GLU A 168 43.09 -38.14 22.12
N SER A 169 43.88 -37.24 21.51
CA SER A 169 43.38 -35.94 21.00
C SER A 169 42.28 -36.18 19.99
N PRO A 170 41.13 -35.48 20.12
CA PRO A 170 40.01 -35.69 19.20
C PRO A 170 40.44 -35.37 17.75
N ILE A 171 40.19 -36.34 16.85
CA ILE A 171 40.46 -36.18 15.43
C ILE A 171 39.34 -35.32 14.82
N ASN A 172 39.68 -34.30 14.04
CA ASN A 172 38.69 -33.55 13.32
C ASN A 172 38.06 -34.44 12.24
N THR A 173 36.87 -34.94 12.52
CA THR A 173 36.09 -35.79 11.61
C THR A 173 35.17 -35.00 10.70
N GLY A 174 35.17 -33.66 10.77
CA GLY A 174 34.18 -32.83 10.11
C GLY A 174 32.81 -32.82 10.79
N GLU A 175 32.71 -33.41 11.99
CA GLU A 175 31.49 -33.44 12.79
C GLU A 175 31.21 -32.13 13.52
N PHE A 176 32.28 -31.38 13.83
CA PHE A 176 32.22 -30.20 14.68
C PHE A 176 31.91 -28.94 13.86
N PHE A 177 31.16 -28.02 14.48
CA PHE A 177 30.79 -26.75 13.87
C PHE A 177 30.65 -25.65 14.91
N ASN A 178 30.72 -24.39 14.47
CA ASN A 178 30.39 -23.21 15.26
C ASN A 178 29.07 -22.61 14.79
N VAL A 179 28.33 -22.04 15.70
CA VAL A 179 27.12 -21.26 15.39
C VAL A 179 27.31 -19.83 15.87
N VAL A 180 27.13 -18.88 14.98
CA VAL A 180 27.22 -17.45 15.27
C VAL A 180 25.89 -16.79 14.96
N ILE A 181 25.32 -16.13 15.94
CA ILE A 181 24.06 -15.40 15.81
C ILE A 181 24.39 -13.93 15.63
N ARG A 182 23.92 -13.33 14.54
CA ARG A 182 24.16 -11.91 14.21
C ARG A 182 22.88 -11.18 13.90
N SER A 183 22.88 -9.87 14.24
CA SER A 183 21.90 -8.89 13.79
C SER A 183 22.60 -7.87 12.90
N GLY A 184 22.32 -7.90 11.61
CA GLY A 184 23.09 -7.13 10.63
C GLY A 184 24.58 -7.50 10.65
N ASN A 185 25.42 -6.55 11.02
CA ASN A 185 26.89 -6.76 11.15
C ASN A 185 27.32 -7.03 12.60
N GLU A 186 26.44 -6.93 13.57
CA GLU A 186 26.73 -7.11 14.99
C GLU A 186 26.63 -8.60 15.37
N GLU A 187 27.66 -9.12 16.02
CA GLU A 187 27.66 -10.47 16.58
C GLU A 187 27.00 -10.43 17.97
N LEU A 188 25.87 -11.11 18.11
CA LEU A 188 25.08 -11.14 19.34
C LEU A 188 25.52 -12.28 20.24
N GLU A 189 25.62 -13.49 19.68
CA GLU A 189 26.02 -14.68 20.40
C GLU A 189 26.92 -15.55 19.53
N ARG A 190 27.84 -16.27 20.19
CA ARG A 190 28.74 -17.21 19.54
C ARG A 190 28.83 -18.52 20.34
N TYR A 191 28.60 -19.63 19.67
CA TYR A 191 28.71 -20.96 20.20
C TYR A 191 29.75 -21.73 19.40
N ASP A 192 30.88 -22.02 20.04
CA ASP A 192 31.98 -22.71 19.39
C ASP A 192 32.00 -24.18 19.75
N ASN A 193 32.50 -24.99 18.82
CA ASN A 193 32.82 -26.38 19.02
C ASN A 193 31.62 -27.26 19.38
N LEU A 194 30.55 -27.12 18.59
CA LEU A 194 29.30 -27.84 18.73
C LEU A 194 29.33 -29.17 17.98
N THR A 195 28.53 -30.15 18.44
CA THR A 195 28.26 -31.43 17.77
C THR A 195 26.76 -31.76 17.82
N MET A 196 26.34 -32.64 16.91
CA MET A 196 24.99 -33.24 16.91
C MET A 196 24.92 -34.55 17.77
N ASN A 197 25.99 -34.89 18.49
CA ASN A 197 26.01 -36.07 19.37
C ASN A 197 25.60 -35.67 20.79
N PRO A 198 24.45 -36.13 21.30
CA PRO A 198 23.99 -35.83 22.65
C PRO A 198 24.81 -36.54 23.76
N GLU A 199 25.60 -37.56 23.40
CA GLU A 199 26.39 -38.36 24.34
C GLU A 199 27.87 -37.94 24.33
N VAL A 200 28.24 -36.83 23.66
CA VAL A 200 29.62 -36.38 23.60
C VAL A 200 30.11 -35.90 24.96
N GLU A 201 31.38 -36.19 25.27
CA GLU A 201 32.04 -35.63 26.45
C GLU A 201 32.22 -34.11 26.26
N THR A 202 31.77 -33.32 27.23
CA THR A 202 31.86 -31.83 27.19
C THR A 202 33.30 -31.32 27.14
N ALA A 203 34.30 -32.17 27.49
CA ALA A 203 35.71 -31.85 27.30
C ALA A 203 36.11 -31.75 25.81
N VAL A 204 35.43 -32.47 24.92
CA VAL A 204 35.74 -32.51 23.50
C VAL A 204 34.90 -31.53 22.68
N ALA A 205 33.59 -31.54 22.90
CA ALA A 205 32.64 -30.66 22.23
C ALA A 205 31.37 -30.51 23.07
N ASP A 206 30.47 -29.64 22.66
CA ASP A 206 29.20 -29.41 23.33
C ASP A 206 28.04 -29.81 22.42
N TYR A 207 27.02 -30.47 22.98
CA TYR A 207 25.83 -30.80 22.22
C TYR A 207 25.05 -29.51 21.88
N ALA A 208 24.86 -29.26 20.58
CA ALA A 208 24.33 -28.00 20.08
C ALA A 208 23.01 -27.57 20.71
N VAL A 209 22.05 -28.49 20.85
CA VAL A 209 20.72 -28.16 21.40
C VAL A 209 20.81 -27.79 22.87
N ALA A 210 21.59 -28.53 23.66
CA ALA A 210 21.71 -28.30 25.10
C ALA A 210 22.38 -26.95 25.42
N VAL A 211 23.44 -26.59 24.67
CA VAL A 211 24.14 -25.32 24.90
C VAL A 211 23.34 -24.14 24.41
N MET A 212 22.69 -24.26 23.28
CA MET A 212 21.91 -23.18 22.68
C MET A 212 20.53 -22.98 23.35
N GLU A 213 20.12 -23.84 24.26
CA GLU A 213 18.93 -23.63 25.11
C GLU A 213 19.05 -22.33 25.92
N ALA A 214 20.29 -21.94 26.27
CA ALA A 214 20.60 -20.72 27.00
C ALA A 214 20.60 -19.45 26.12
N SER A 215 20.45 -19.55 24.81
CA SER A 215 20.39 -18.39 23.92
C SER A 215 19.28 -17.43 24.33
N GLU A 216 19.54 -16.13 24.29
CA GLU A 216 18.53 -15.08 24.52
C GLU A 216 17.69 -14.82 23.26
N TYR A 217 18.24 -15.12 22.07
CA TYR A 217 17.64 -14.73 20.78
C TYR A 217 16.92 -15.85 20.07
N VAL A 218 17.36 -17.10 20.21
CA VAL A 218 16.79 -18.22 19.47
C VAL A 218 16.49 -19.43 20.37
N SER A 219 15.45 -20.17 20.03
CA SER A 219 15.23 -21.51 20.54
C SER A 219 15.60 -22.53 19.45
N VAL A 220 16.20 -23.64 19.86
CA VAL A 220 16.77 -24.66 18.97
C VAL A 220 16.16 -26.01 19.27
N ALA A 221 15.82 -26.77 18.23
CA ALA A 221 15.35 -28.14 18.35
C ALA A 221 16.08 -29.07 17.36
N ASP A 222 16.42 -30.27 17.80
CA ASP A 222 16.93 -31.34 16.91
C ASP A 222 15.75 -32.00 16.18
N ILE A 223 15.70 -31.80 14.87
CA ILE A 223 14.70 -32.39 13.96
C ILE A 223 15.33 -33.44 13.04
N SER A 224 16.55 -33.86 13.32
CA SER A 224 17.27 -34.85 12.53
C SER A 224 16.66 -36.25 12.65
N ILE A 225 16.92 -37.08 11.64
CA ILE A 225 16.43 -38.47 11.65
C ILE A 225 17.21 -39.25 12.70
N THR A 226 16.51 -39.83 13.64
CA THR A 226 17.10 -40.69 14.67
C THR A 226 17.85 -41.90 14.10
N GLY A 227 18.98 -42.26 14.72
CA GLY A 227 19.81 -43.41 14.30
C GLY A 227 20.87 -43.09 13.22
N GLN A 228 21.02 -41.86 12.81
CA GLN A 228 22.13 -41.42 11.95
C GLN A 228 23.34 -40.98 12.80
N SER A 229 24.55 -41.10 12.23
CA SER A 229 25.78 -40.60 12.88
C SER A 229 25.76 -39.06 13.02
N ALA A 230 26.45 -38.51 14.02
CA ALA A 230 26.50 -37.07 14.29
C ALA A 230 27.01 -36.28 13.06
N ILE A 231 28.00 -36.78 12.35
CA ILE A 231 28.50 -36.20 11.12
C ILE A 231 27.43 -36.12 10.01
N SER A 232 26.54 -37.10 9.94
CA SER A 232 25.45 -37.11 8.94
C SER A 232 24.32 -36.15 9.28
N ARG A 233 24.20 -35.76 10.54
CA ARG A 233 23.20 -34.83 11.10
C ARG A 233 23.71 -33.39 11.21
N ARG A 234 25.01 -33.16 11.01
CA ARG A 234 25.63 -31.85 11.08
C ARG A 234 24.96 -30.88 10.10
N PRO A 235 24.62 -29.63 10.52
CA PRO A 235 24.13 -28.62 9.59
C PRO A 235 25.22 -28.24 8.55
N GLY A 236 24.77 -27.93 7.35
CA GLY A 236 25.66 -27.42 6.29
C GLY A 236 26.19 -26.04 6.66
N ASN A 237 27.44 -25.75 6.28
CA ASN A 237 27.99 -24.42 6.45
C ASN A 237 27.20 -23.41 5.61
N GLY A 238 26.91 -22.24 6.16
CA GLY A 238 26.14 -21.23 5.47
C GLY A 238 25.46 -20.23 6.41
N THR A 239 24.65 -19.37 5.82
CA THR A 239 23.86 -18.38 6.53
C THR A 239 22.39 -18.73 6.43
N TYR A 240 21.73 -18.74 7.57
CA TYR A 240 20.31 -19.05 7.71
C TYR A 240 19.60 -17.86 8.35
N GLU A 241 18.62 -17.29 7.66
CA GLU A 241 17.81 -16.20 8.21
C GLU A 241 16.70 -16.79 9.06
N VAL A 242 16.65 -16.43 10.35
CA VAL A 242 15.61 -16.87 11.27
C VAL A 242 14.40 -15.98 11.09
N ALA A 243 13.34 -16.54 10.52
CA ALA A 243 12.10 -15.83 10.37
C ALA A 243 11.43 -15.59 11.74
N PRO A 244 10.91 -14.38 12.00
CA PRO A 244 10.08 -14.14 13.17
C PRO A 244 8.81 -15.01 13.11
N PRO A 245 8.26 -15.44 14.26
CA PRO A 245 6.96 -16.11 14.26
C PRO A 245 5.90 -15.18 13.64
N PRO A 246 4.88 -15.74 12.97
CA PRO A 246 3.84 -14.92 12.36
C PRO A 246 3.11 -14.12 13.46
N TYR A 247 3.02 -12.84 13.25
CA TYR A 247 2.24 -11.98 14.13
C TYR A 247 0.75 -12.30 13.96
N ILE A 248 0.09 -12.65 15.05
CA ILE A 248 -1.35 -12.88 15.10
C ILE A 248 -1.93 -11.82 16.03
N ALA A 249 -2.57 -10.82 15.43
CA ALA A 249 -3.20 -9.76 16.21
C ALA A 249 -4.32 -10.32 17.10
N PRO A 250 -4.45 -9.86 18.35
CA PRO A 250 -5.72 -10.02 19.06
C PRO A 250 -6.83 -9.29 18.29
N PRO A 251 -8.06 -9.83 18.19
CA PRO A 251 -9.15 -9.20 17.46
C PRO A 251 -9.39 -7.74 17.89
N GLU A 252 -9.25 -7.44 19.17
CA GLU A 252 -9.44 -6.10 19.74
C GLU A 252 -8.40 -5.08 19.24
N ARG A 253 -7.23 -5.52 18.78
CA ARG A 253 -6.16 -4.65 18.26
C ARG A 253 -6.27 -4.38 16.77
N LEU A 254 -7.05 -5.16 16.02
CA LEU A 254 -7.09 -5.07 14.56
C LEU A 254 -7.38 -3.65 14.05
N THR A 255 -8.33 -2.94 14.66
CA THR A 255 -8.62 -1.55 14.31
C THR A 255 -7.41 -0.64 14.54
N ARG A 256 -6.68 -0.83 15.64
CA ARG A 256 -5.46 -0.08 15.95
C ARG A 256 -4.34 -0.41 14.96
N ASP A 257 -4.17 -1.68 14.61
CA ASP A 257 -3.13 -2.14 13.69
C ASP A 257 -3.38 -1.63 12.26
N VAL A 258 -4.65 -1.57 11.82
CA VAL A 258 -5.04 -0.92 10.56
C VAL A 258 -4.78 0.58 10.61
N THR A 259 -5.12 1.23 11.71
CA THR A 259 -4.93 2.68 11.91
C THR A 259 -3.46 3.05 11.93
N GLY A 260 -2.67 2.32 12.70
CA GLY A 260 -1.26 2.56 12.93
C GLY A 260 -0.95 3.84 13.70
N SER A 261 0.29 4.29 13.59
CA SER A 261 0.85 5.49 14.25
C SER A 261 1.61 6.33 13.24
N ARG A 262 1.43 7.65 13.32
CA ARG A 262 2.16 8.61 12.48
C ARG A 262 3.63 8.68 12.89
N ASP A 263 3.91 8.72 14.18
CA ASP A 263 5.25 8.87 14.72
C ASP A 263 6.13 7.65 14.40
N GLU A 264 5.53 6.46 14.42
CA GLU A 264 6.20 5.20 14.07
C GLU A 264 6.12 4.88 12.57
N ARG A 265 5.40 5.69 11.80
CA ARG A 265 5.12 5.48 10.36
C ARG A 265 4.50 4.13 10.06
N GLN A 266 3.54 3.72 10.88
CA GLN A 266 2.88 2.42 10.78
C GLN A 266 1.43 2.54 10.31
N GLY A 267 0.92 1.43 9.73
CA GLY A 267 -0.46 1.29 9.32
C GLY A 267 -0.88 2.32 8.26
N MET A 268 -2.13 2.74 8.37
CA MET A 268 -2.70 3.76 7.50
C MET A 268 -2.03 5.11 7.69
N GLN A 269 -1.79 5.52 8.94
CA GLN A 269 -1.11 6.78 9.22
C GLN A 269 0.30 6.81 8.64
N GLY A 270 1.01 5.67 8.63
CA GLY A 270 2.30 5.55 7.96
C GLY A 270 2.23 5.76 6.45
N LEU A 271 1.17 5.29 5.78
CA LEU A 271 0.94 5.57 4.36
C LEU A 271 0.70 7.06 4.08
N PHE A 272 0.11 7.79 5.02
CA PHE A 272 -0.10 9.23 4.88
C PHE A 272 1.18 10.05 5.03
N GLU A 273 2.26 9.47 5.57
CA GLU A 273 3.59 10.10 5.59
C GLU A 273 4.35 9.93 4.26
N VAL A 274 3.83 9.12 3.33
CA VAL A 274 4.40 8.94 2.00
C VAL A 274 3.77 9.95 1.03
N ASP A 275 4.49 10.99 0.67
CA ASP A 275 3.98 12.13 -0.13
C ASP A 275 3.47 11.75 -1.52
N GLU A 276 3.99 10.70 -2.13
CA GLU A 276 3.59 10.30 -3.47
C GLU A 276 2.27 9.49 -3.52
N VAL A 277 1.80 8.96 -2.39
CA VAL A 277 0.55 8.20 -2.33
C VAL A 277 -0.64 9.15 -2.51
N ALA A 278 -1.39 8.96 -3.58
CA ALA A 278 -2.55 9.78 -3.93
C ALA A 278 -3.89 9.05 -3.80
N MET A 279 -3.87 7.72 -3.76
CA MET A 279 -5.07 6.87 -3.66
C MET A 279 -4.87 5.83 -2.57
N ILE A 280 -5.88 5.58 -1.75
CA ILE A 280 -5.77 4.65 -0.61
C ILE A 280 -6.96 3.72 -0.58
N ALA A 281 -6.72 2.43 -0.28
CA ALA A 281 -7.74 1.42 -0.04
C ALA A 281 -7.31 0.42 1.03
N CYS A 282 -8.30 -0.11 1.75
CA CYS A 282 -8.12 -1.17 2.74
C CYS A 282 -9.10 -2.33 2.43
N PRO A 283 -8.77 -3.20 1.44
CA PRO A 283 -9.68 -4.26 1.01
C PRO A 283 -9.98 -5.28 2.11
N ASP A 284 -9.02 -5.60 2.97
CA ASP A 284 -9.16 -6.61 4.02
C ASP A 284 -9.99 -6.15 5.22
N LEU A 285 -10.38 -4.88 5.28
CA LEU A 285 -11.44 -4.42 6.18
C LEU A 285 -12.74 -5.19 5.92
N MET A 286 -13.01 -5.50 4.66
CA MET A 286 -14.17 -6.32 4.26
C MET A 286 -14.00 -7.79 4.64
N ARG A 287 -12.77 -8.32 4.61
CA ARG A 287 -12.47 -9.68 5.06
C ARG A 287 -12.69 -9.80 6.56
N ALA A 288 -12.14 -8.86 7.32
CA ALA A 288 -12.31 -8.81 8.77
C ALA A 288 -13.79 -8.74 9.19
N TYR A 289 -14.61 -8.00 8.44
CA TYR A 289 -16.06 -7.94 8.68
C TYR A 289 -16.76 -9.27 8.37
N GLN A 290 -16.41 -9.95 7.27
CA GLN A 290 -17.02 -11.23 6.89
C GLN A 290 -16.67 -12.37 7.85
N ASP A 291 -15.47 -12.34 8.42
CA ASP A 291 -15.01 -13.33 9.40
C ASP A 291 -15.41 -12.96 10.85
N GLU A 292 -16.29 -11.96 11.02
CA GLU A 292 -16.81 -11.52 12.31
C GLU A 292 -15.70 -11.03 13.28
N LEU A 293 -14.54 -10.63 12.75
CA LEU A 293 -13.43 -10.07 13.53
C LEU A 293 -13.65 -8.59 13.87
N LEU A 294 -14.41 -7.90 13.05
CA LEU A 294 -14.86 -6.52 13.26
C LEU A 294 -16.37 -6.44 13.11
N ASP A 295 -17.00 -5.68 13.98
CA ASP A 295 -18.39 -5.31 13.83
C ASP A 295 -18.57 -4.15 12.83
N LEU A 296 -19.81 -3.84 12.48
CA LEU A 296 -20.13 -2.81 11.48
C LEU A 296 -19.71 -1.41 11.94
N ASP A 297 -19.78 -1.12 13.23
CA ASP A 297 -19.43 0.19 13.80
C ASP A 297 -17.91 0.39 13.77
N GLN A 298 -17.14 -0.66 14.04
CA GLN A 298 -15.67 -0.65 13.90
C GLN A 298 -15.25 -0.45 12.44
N VAL A 299 -15.93 -1.13 11.49
CA VAL A 299 -15.71 -0.91 10.05
C VAL A 299 -16.01 0.53 9.66
N HIS A 300 -17.11 1.10 10.14
CA HIS A 300 -17.45 2.51 9.93
C HIS A 300 -16.37 3.44 10.50
N GLY A 301 -15.91 3.19 11.73
CA GLY A 301 -14.86 3.97 12.37
C GLY A 301 -13.56 4.01 11.54
N VAL A 302 -13.11 2.88 10.99
CA VAL A 302 -11.93 2.83 10.11
C VAL A 302 -12.19 3.59 8.81
N MET A 303 -13.35 3.41 8.18
CA MET A 303 -13.68 4.13 6.93
C MET A 303 -13.79 5.65 7.16
N GLU A 304 -14.39 6.09 8.25
CA GLU A 304 -14.47 7.51 8.62
C GLU A 304 -13.09 8.12 8.83
N MET A 305 -12.20 7.38 9.47
CA MET A 305 -10.81 7.80 9.65
C MET A 305 -10.09 7.91 8.29
N MET A 306 -10.25 6.93 7.39
CA MET A 306 -9.68 6.99 6.04
C MET A 306 -10.10 8.28 5.32
N VAL A 307 -11.38 8.62 5.38
CA VAL A 307 -11.94 9.85 4.79
C VAL A 307 -11.38 11.09 5.48
N SER A 308 -11.37 11.10 6.82
CA SER A 308 -10.87 12.23 7.63
C SER A 308 -9.39 12.52 7.37
N LEU A 309 -8.56 11.50 7.24
CA LEU A 309 -7.15 11.65 6.90
C LEU A 309 -6.96 12.25 5.49
N CYS A 310 -7.84 11.91 4.53
CA CYS A 310 -7.81 12.54 3.22
C CYS A 310 -8.24 14.01 3.23
N GLU A 311 -9.18 14.38 4.11
CA GLU A 311 -9.68 15.76 4.25
C GLU A 311 -8.70 16.67 5.00
N ASN A 312 -7.99 16.13 5.98
CA ASN A 312 -7.13 16.88 6.91
C ASN A 312 -5.64 16.64 6.64
N SER A 313 -5.21 16.69 5.38
CA SER A 313 -3.80 16.58 5.01
C SER A 313 -3.04 17.82 5.48
N PHE A 314 -2.28 17.74 6.57
CA PHE A 314 -1.40 18.80 7.07
C PHE A 314 0.05 18.28 7.15
N PRO A 315 1.08 19.03 6.75
CA PRO A 315 1.02 20.36 6.12
C PRO A 315 0.77 20.27 4.61
N GLY A 316 -0.14 21.06 4.07
CA GLY A 316 -0.40 21.19 2.63
C GLY A 316 -1.85 20.94 2.23
N PRO A 317 -2.21 21.15 0.96
CA PRO A 317 -3.57 20.94 0.50
C PRO A 317 -3.93 19.46 0.47
N PRO A 318 -5.19 19.09 0.75
CA PRO A 318 -5.65 17.72 0.66
C PRO A 318 -5.69 17.27 -0.80
N TYR A 319 -4.91 16.25 -1.16
CA TYR A 319 -4.82 15.73 -2.53
C TYR A 319 -5.14 14.24 -2.66
N ARG A 320 -5.16 13.52 -1.55
CA ARG A 320 -5.42 12.08 -1.53
C ARG A 320 -6.89 11.76 -1.65
N MET A 321 -7.21 10.63 -2.26
CA MET A 321 -8.56 10.10 -2.31
C MET A 321 -8.61 8.67 -1.77
N VAL A 322 -9.68 8.36 -1.06
CA VAL A 322 -9.97 7.00 -0.60
C VAL A 322 -10.96 6.32 -1.54
N VAL A 323 -10.69 5.07 -1.88
CA VAL A 323 -11.62 4.18 -2.57
C VAL A 323 -12.18 3.20 -1.56
N LEU A 324 -13.47 3.33 -1.26
CA LEU A 324 -14.20 2.52 -0.31
C LEU A 324 -14.98 1.41 -1.02
N ASP A 325 -15.12 0.31 -0.32
CA ASP A 325 -15.94 -0.82 -0.73
C ASP A 325 -17.10 -0.99 0.26
N PRO A 326 -18.35 -1.20 -0.19
CA PRO A 326 -19.47 -1.39 0.72
C PRO A 326 -19.34 -2.75 1.41
N PRO A 327 -19.43 -2.80 2.76
CA PRO A 327 -19.43 -4.07 3.45
C PRO A 327 -20.62 -4.92 3.00
N PRO A 328 -20.46 -6.25 2.87
CA PRO A 328 -21.53 -7.14 2.46
C PRO A 328 -22.50 -7.36 3.64
N VAL A 329 -23.42 -6.41 3.81
CA VAL A 329 -24.38 -6.37 4.91
C VAL A 329 -25.81 -6.35 4.39
N LYS A 330 -26.69 -7.09 5.06
CA LYS A 330 -28.13 -6.97 4.94
C LYS A 330 -28.65 -6.10 6.09
N MET A 331 -29.11 -4.91 5.75
CA MET A 331 -29.68 -4.00 6.73
C MET A 331 -31.08 -4.46 7.16
N GLY A 332 -31.35 -4.47 8.46
CA GLY A 332 -32.61 -4.89 9.04
C GLY A 332 -33.06 -3.96 10.16
N LYS A 333 -34.33 -4.10 10.57
CA LYS A 333 -34.88 -3.25 11.64
C LYS A 333 -34.25 -3.48 13.02
N ASN A 334 -33.70 -4.68 13.26
CA ASN A 334 -33.21 -5.07 14.59
C ASN A 334 -31.76 -5.57 14.59
N GLU A 335 -31.21 -5.98 13.45
CA GLU A 335 -29.83 -6.49 13.36
C GLU A 335 -29.28 -6.28 11.95
N ASN A 336 -28.05 -5.79 11.88
CA ASN A 336 -27.28 -5.70 10.64
C ASN A 336 -26.53 -7.03 10.48
N GLN A 337 -26.92 -7.84 9.51
CA GLN A 337 -26.33 -9.16 9.31
C GLN A 337 -25.28 -9.15 8.19
N ALA A 338 -24.09 -9.63 8.50
CA ALA A 338 -23.10 -9.94 7.47
C ALA A 338 -23.66 -11.03 6.52
N VAL A 339 -23.51 -10.80 5.23
CA VAL A 339 -23.97 -11.72 4.17
C VAL A 339 -22.85 -11.98 3.19
N LYS A 340 -23.02 -12.97 2.32
CA LYS A 340 -22.08 -13.14 1.20
C LYS A 340 -22.23 -11.99 0.21
N PRO A 341 -21.15 -11.59 -0.50
CA PRO A 341 -21.23 -10.54 -1.52
C PRO A 341 -22.32 -10.76 -2.59
N GLU A 342 -22.63 -12.02 -2.90
CA GLU A 342 -23.68 -12.40 -3.85
C GLU A 342 -25.10 -12.16 -3.33
N GLU A 343 -25.28 -12.04 -2.03
CA GLU A 343 -26.57 -11.81 -1.38
C GLU A 343 -26.82 -10.30 -1.12
N GLN A 344 -25.79 -9.49 -1.25
CA GLN A 344 -25.91 -8.03 -1.08
C GLN A 344 -26.68 -7.41 -2.25
N ARG A 345 -27.80 -6.79 -1.95
CA ARG A 345 -28.68 -6.12 -2.93
C ARG A 345 -28.41 -4.61 -2.99
N PRO A 346 -28.74 -3.93 -4.09
CA PRO A 346 -28.62 -2.49 -4.23
C PRO A 346 -29.28 -1.71 -3.08
N GLN A 347 -30.44 -2.17 -2.61
CA GLN A 347 -31.15 -1.55 -1.49
C GLN A 347 -30.35 -1.62 -0.19
N HIS A 348 -29.69 -2.76 0.08
CA HIS A 348 -28.85 -2.93 1.27
C HIS A 348 -27.68 -1.95 1.27
N VAL A 349 -27.03 -1.75 0.11
CA VAL A 349 -25.94 -0.79 -0.04
C VAL A 349 -26.44 0.65 0.15
N ALA A 350 -27.61 0.98 -0.40
CA ALA A 350 -28.22 2.29 -0.23
C ALA A 350 -28.60 2.58 1.23
N GLU A 351 -29.14 1.59 1.94
CA GLU A 351 -29.48 1.67 3.36
C GLU A 351 -28.22 1.78 4.22
N TRP A 352 -27.21 0.96 3.93
CA TRP A 352 -25.91 1.02 4.59
C TRP A 352 -25.25 2.40 4.45
N LEU A 353 -25.21 2.96 3.22
CA LEU A 353 -24.60 4.27 2.99
C LEU A 353 -25.35 5.41 3.71
N LYS A 354 -26.67 5.26 3.93
CA LYS A 354 -27.43 6.19 4.77
C LYS A 354 -27.08 6.06 6.25
N ALA A 355 -26.83 4.84 6.73
CA ALA A 355 -26.42 4.58 8.10
C ALA A 355 -24.98 5.06 8.36
N PHE A 356 -24.07 4.80 7.45
CA PHE A 356 -22.69 5.29 7.49
C PHE A 356 -22.62 6.83 7.52
N ASN A 357 -23.56 7.50 6.85
CA ASN A 357 -23.78 8.97 6.87
C ASN A 357 -22.53 9.84 6.74
N ARG A 358 -21.44 9.32 6.16
CA ARG A 358 -20.21 10.06 5.89
C ARG A 358 -20.16 10.48 4.43
N ARG A 359 -20.09 11.79 4.18
CA ARG A 359 -20.02 12.39 2.85
C ARG A 359 -18.72 13.13 2.68
N SER A 360 -18.08 12.94 1.52
CA SER A 360 -16.81 13.59 1.23
C SER A 360 -16.53 13.66 -0.28
N MET A 361 -15.90 14.74 -0.70
CA MET A 361 -15.38 14.87 -2.06
C MET A 361 -14.07 14.07 -2.28
N PHE A 362 -13.45 13.56 -1.21
CA PHE A 362 -12.25 12.74 -1.24
C PHE A 362 -12.53 11.24 -1.20
N GLY A 363 -13.81 10.84 -1.12
CA GLY A 363 -14.24 9.44 -1.13
C GLY A 363 -14.85 9.03 -2.46
N ALA A 364 -14.61 7.80 -2.88
CA ALA A 364 -15.29 7.13 -3.98
C ALA A 364 -15.72 5.73 -3.55
N LEU A 365 -16.94 5.32 -3.90
CA LEU A 365 -17.51 4.03 -3.55
C LEU A 365 -17.93 3.28 -4.81
N TYR A 366 -17.57 2.00 -4.89
CA TYR A 366 -17.88 1.14 -6.03
C TYR A 366 -18.70 -0.08 -5.61
N TYR A 367 -19.68 -0.46 -6.44
CA TYR A 367 -20.57 -1.61 -6.28
C TYR A 367 -20.97 -2.14 -7.66
N PRO A 368 -21.21 -3.43 -7.85
CA PRO A 368 -21.02 -4.55 -6.90
C PRO A 368 -19.56 -5.00 -6.80
N TRP A 369 -19.31 -5.96 -5.91
CA TRP A 369 -18.04 -6.66 -5.87
C TRP A 369 -17.81 -7.43 -7.17
N ILE A 370 -16.55 -7.60 -7.53
CA ILE A 370 -16.14 -8.26 -8.76
C ILE A 370 -15.71 -9.70 -8.50
N LYS A 371 -15.87 -10.58 -9.50
CA LYS A 371 -15.38 -11.95 -9.45
C LYS A 371 -14.10 -12.08 -10.27
N VAL A 372 -13.09 -12.65 -9.66
CA VAL A 372 -11.78 -12.92 -10.28
C VAL A 372 -11.42 -14.40 -10.09
N PRO A 373 -10.55 -14.98 -10.93
CA PRO A 373 -10.06 -16.33 -10.70
C PRO A 373 -9.22 -16.38 -9.43
N ASN A 374 -9.46 -17.39 -8.57
CA ASN A 374 -8.63 -17.66 -7.39
C ASN A 374 -7.54 -18.68 -7.74
N PRO A 375 -6.26 -18.32 -7.77
CA PRO A 375 -5.17 -19.24 -8.10
C PRO A 375 -5.09 -20.42 -7.14
N ARG A 376 -5.34 -20.19 -5.85
CA ARG A 376 -5.28 -21.24 -4.82
C ARG A 376 -6.44 -22.24 -4.87
N ASN A 377 -7.52 -21.92 -5.57
CA ASN A 377 -8.68 -22.79 -5.72
C ASN A 377 -8.91 -23.16 -7.19
N ALA A 378 -7.85 -23.61 -7.87
CA ALA A 378 -7.91 -24.05 -9.26
C ALA A 378 -8.60 -23.07 -10.22
N GLY A 379 -8.49 -21.76 -9.98
CA GLY A 379 -9.08 -20.72 -10.79
C GLY A 379 -10.60 -20.54 -10.60
N ARG A 380 -11.21 -21.15 -9.59
CA ARG A 380 -12.61 -20.91 -9.27
C ARG A 380 -12.87 -19.44 -8.95
N PRO A 381 -14.00 -18.88 -9.38
CA PRO A 381 -14.31 -17.48 -9.09
C PRO A 381 -14.38 -17.18 -7.59
N ILE A 382 -13.71 -16.11 -7.17
CA ILE A 382 -13.86 -15.52 -5.84
C ILE A 382 -14.40 -14.10 -5.99
N SER A 383 -15.33 -13.70 -5.12
CA SER A 383 -15.84 -12.33 -5.05
C SER A 383 -14.93 -11.49 -4.17
N ILE A 384 -14.41 -10.39 -4.72
CA ILE A 384 -13.49 -9.48 -4.04
C ILE A 384 -13.98 -8.03 -4.12
N PRO A 385 -13.57 -7.16 -3.16
CA PRO A 385 -13.78 -5.72 -3.25
C PRO A 385 -13.15 -5.14 -4.53
N PRO A 386 -13.82 -4.24 -5.25
CA PRO A 386 -13.32 -3.72 -6.53
C PRO A 386 -12.24 -2.64 -6.42
N CYS A 387 -11.93 -2.10 -5.23
CA CYS A 387 -11.06 -0.93 -5.02
C CYS A 387 -9.74 -1.00 -5.79
N GLY A 388 -8.99 -2.10 -5.71
CA GLY A 388 -7.70 -2.25 -6.38
C GLY A 388 -7.80 -2.14 -7.90
N HIS A 389 -8.80 -2.80 -8.51
CA HIS A 389 -9.06 -2.73 -9.94
C HIS A 389 -9.49 -1.32 -10.37
N MET A 390 -10.33 -0.66 -9.56
CA MET A 390 -10.83 0.68 -9.86
C MET A 390 -9.71 1.72 -9.80
N MET A 391 -8.84 1.67 -8.81
CA MET A 391 -7.66 2.55 -8.74
C MET A 391 -6.72 2.32 -9.92
N GLY A 392 -6.51 1.06 -10.35
CA GLY A 392 -5.75 0.75 -11.56
C GLY A 392 -6.37 1.36 -12.82
N ILE A 393 -7.71 1.35 -12.95
CA ILE A 393 -8.41 2.02 -14.05
C ILE A 393 -8.23 3.54 -13.98
N TRP A 394 -8.22 4.15 -12.80
CA TRP A 394 -7.92 5.58 -12.66
C TRP A 394 -6.54 5.90 -13.23
N CYS A 395 -5.53 5.12 -12.84
CA CYS A 395 -4.16 5.27 -13.35
C CYS A 395 -4.09 5.11 -14.87
N ARG A 396 -4.72 4.07 -15.43
CA ARG A 396 -4.78 3.86 -16.88
C ARG A 396 -5.48 4.99 -17.61
N THR A 397 -6.54 5.54 -17.03
CA THR A 397 -7.27 6.69 -17.60
C THR A 397 -6.39 7.93 -17.61
N ASP A 398 -5.67 8.18 -16.52
CA ASP A 398 -4.74 9.32 -16.40
C ASP A 398 -3.63 9.23 -17.46
N GLN A 399 -3.04 8.05 -17.65
CA GLN A 399 -1.97 7.82 -18.61
C GLN A 399 -2.44 8.00 -20.07
N ASN A 400 -3.63 7.49 -20.40
CA ASN A 400 -4.10 7.45 -21.77
C ASN A 400 -4.82 8.73 -22.20
N ARG A 401 -5.48 9.43 -21.28
CA ARG A 401 -6.42 10.51 -21.58
C ARG A 401 -6.22 11.76 -20.72
N GLY A 402 -5.46 11.67 -19.63
CA GLY A 402 -5.27 12.73 -18.65
C GLY A 402 -6.21 12.64 -17.45
N ILE A 403 -5.79 13.23 -16.34
CA ILE A 403 -6.47 13.18 -15.03
C ILE A 403 -7.88 13.81 -15.05
N PHE A 404 -8.14 14.71 -15.99
CA PHE A 404 -9.43 15.38 -16.17
C PHE A 404 -10.51 14.48 -16.79
N LYS A 405 -10.13 13.33 -17.38
CA LYS A 405 -11.08 12.37 -17.92
C LYS A 405 -11.69 11.54 -16.78
N ALA A 406 -13.03 11.49 -16.72
CA ALA A 406 -13.71 10.62 -15.76
C ALA A 406 -13.30 9.13 -15.94
N PRO A 407 -12.89 8.43 -14.87
CA PRO A 407 -12.46 7.03 -14.94
C PRO A 407 -13.68 6.08 -15.02
N ALA A 408 -14.45 6.24 -16.07
CA ALA A 408 -15.65 5.45 -16.36
C ALA A 408 -15.74 5.11 -17.84
N ASN A 409 -16.66 4.19 -18.17
CA ASN A 409 -16.84 3.55 -19.49
C ASN A 409 -15.58 2.77 -19.91
N ASP A 410 -14.87 2.23 -18.95
CA ASP A 410 -13.68 1.41 -19.16
C ASP A 410 -13.91 -0.03 -18.66
N THR A 411 -13.14 -0.98 -19.20
CA THR A 411 -13.29 -2.40 -18.87
C THR A 411 -12.29 -2.78 -17.78
N PRO A 412 -12.74 -3.30 -16.63
CA PRO A 412 -11.85 -3.86 -15.62
C PRO A 412 -11.23 -5.17 -16.15
N ARG A 413 -9.91 -5.22 -16.23
CA ARG A 413 -9.17 -6.41 -16.66
C ARG A 413 -9.08 -7.41 -15.52
N GLY A 414 -9.09 -8.71 -15.85
CA GLY A 414 -9.05 -9.78 -14.86
C GLY A 414 -10.41 -10.14 -14.25
N VAL A 415 -11.46 -9.37 -14.53
CA VAL A 415 -12.81 -9.61 -14.02
C VAL A 415 -13.54 -10.62 -14.91
N ILE A 416 -14.01 -11.71 -14.31
CA ILE A 416 -14.75 -12.79 -14.97
C ILE A 416 -16.24 -12.81 -14.61
N GLY A 417 -16.66 -12.02 -13.63
CA GLY A 417 -18.05 -11.92 -13.18
C GLY A 417 -18.27 -10.77 -12.21
N LEU A 418 -19.50 -10.58 -11.80
CA LEU A 418 -19.92 -9.68 -10.74
C LEU A 418 -20.61 -10.49 -9.63
N SER A 419 -20.54 -10.01 -8.39
CA SER A 419 -21.29 -10.61 -7.29
C SER A 419 -22.79 -10.42 -7.47
N TYR A 420 -23.18 -9.30 -8.10
CA TYR A 420 -24.58 -8.98 -8.41
C TYR A 420 -24.68 -8.25 -9.78
N GLU A 421 -25.65 -8.61 -10.60
CA GLU A 421 -25.90 -7.99 -11.89
C GLU A 421 -26.89 -6.82 -11.75
N THR A 422 -26.37 -5.60 -11.62
CA THR A 422 -27.16 -4.38 -11.43
C THR A 422 -27.87 -3.98 -12.74
N ASN A 423 -29.17 -3.77 -12.68
CA ASN A 423 -29.95 -3.26 -13.80
C ASN A 423 -30.03 -1.71 -13.80
N MET A 424 -30.69 -1.12 -14.83
CA MET A 424 -30.76 0.33 -14.97
C MET A 424 -31.58 1.00 -13.84
N ARG A 425 -32.70 0.39 -13.43
CA ARG A 425 -33.57 0.94 -12.38
C ARG A 425 -32.87 0.93 -11.01
N GLU A 426 -32.10 -0.11 -10.74
CA GLU A 426 -31.29 -0.21 -9.52
C GLU A 426 -30.17 0.83 -9.53
N GLN A 427 -29.56 1.09 -10.68
CA GLN A 427 -28.56 2.15 -10.81
C GLN A 427 -29.18 3.54 -10.63
N GLU A 428 -30.42 3.77 -11.03
CA GLU A 428 -31.16 5.02 -10.78
C GLU A 428 -31.29 5.32 -9.27
N LEU A 429 -31.35 4.28 -8.43
CA LEU A 429 -31.32 4.42 -6.97
C LEU A 429 -29.94 4.76 -6.44
N LEU A 430 -28.89 4.09 -6.96
CA LEU A 430 -27.53 4.16 -6.43
C LEU A 430 -26.75 5.40 -6.90
N ASN A 431 -26.89 5.77 -8.16
CA ASN A 431 -26.10 6.82 -8.79
C ASN A 431 -26.28 8.21 -8.13
N PRO A 432 -27.50 8.68 -7.76
CA PRO A 432 -27.67 9.93 -7.03
C PRO A 432 -26.95 9.96 -5.68
N MET A 433 -26.78 8.81 -5.06
CA MET A 433 -26.10 8.68 -3.76
C MET A 433 -24.56 8.68 -3.85
N GLY A 434 -24.00 8.74 -5.09
CA GLY A 434 -22.56 8.69 -5.31
C GLY A 434 -21.97 7.27 -5.36
N ILE A 435 -22.81 6.23 -5.47
CA ILE A 435 -22.36 4.85 -5.63
C ILE A 435 -22.09 4.55 -7.10
N ASN A 436 -20.84 4.25 -7.42
CA ASN A 436 -20.39 3.98 -8.79
C ASN A 436 -20.63 2.51 -9.15
N CYS A 437 -21.51 2.27 -10.11
CA CYS A 437 -21.87 0.92 -10.49
C CYS A 437 -20.87 0.33 -11.51
N ILE A 438 -20.55 -0.96 -11.32
CA ILE A 438 -19.90 -1.79 -12.33
C ILE A 438 -21.01 -2.63 -12.97
N ARG A 439 -21.15 -2.56 -14.31
CA ARG A 439 -22.27 -3.19 -15.02
C ARG A 439 -21.79 -4.15 -16.08
N ASN A 440 -22.62 -5.15 -16.34
CA ASN A 440 -22.45 -6.08 -17.43
C ASN A 440 -23.20 -5.59 -18.69
N PHE A 441 -22.45 -5.38 -19.76
CA PHE A 441 -22.96 -5.03 -21.08
C PHE A 441 -22.75 -6.15 -22.11
N ALA A 442 -22.71 -7.41 -21.66
CA ALA A 442 -22.51 -8.57 -22.55
C ALA A 442 -23.54 -8.62 -23.67
N ASN A 443 -24.81 -8.24 -23.43
CA ASN A 443 -25.88 -8.18 -24.43
C ASN A 443 -25.56 -7.22 -25.60
N TYR A 444 -24.59 -6.30 -25.40
CA TYR A 444 -24.13 -5.36 -26.42
C TYR A 444 -22.69 -5.65 -26.88
N ASN A 445 -22.16 -6.84 -26.61
CA ASN A 445 -20.76 -7.23 -26.87
C ASN A 445 -19.70 -6.31 -26.24
N ARG A 446 -20.02 -5.68 -25.10
CA ARG A 446 -19.12 -4.71 -24.44
C ARG A 446 -18.52 -5.22 -23.12
N GLY A 447 -18.98 -6.37 -22.62
CA GLY A 447 -18.51 -6.96 -21.36
C GLY A 447 -18.78 -6.10 -20.12
N TYR A 448 -17.95 -6.25 -19.10
CA TYR A 448 -18.06 -5.48 -17.86
C TYR A 448 -17.51 -4.07 -18.04
N LYS A 449 -18.23 -3.07 -17.54
CA LYS A 449 -17.84 -1.66 -17.62
C LYS A 449 -18.03 -0.96 -16.28
N VAL A 450 -17.09 -0.10 -15.92
CA VAL A 450 -17.27 0.89 -14.86
C VAL A 450 -18.26 1.95 -15.37
N TRP A 451 -19.41 2.08 -14.72
CA TRP A 451 -20.51 2.92 -15.20
C TRP A 451 -20.89 4.02 -14.20
N GLY A 452 -19.89 4.60 -13.55
CA GLY A 452 -20.01 5.72 -12.63
C GLY A 452 -18.64 6.32 -12.32
N ALA A 453 -18.59 7.61 -12.03
CA ALA A 453 -17.39 8.34 -11.66
C ALA A 453 -17.70 9.50 -10.70
N ARG A 454 -18.56 9.26 -9.73
CA ARG A 454 -18.98 10.23 -8.72
C ARG A 454 -18.19 10.05 -7.42
N THR A 455 -18.00 11.16 -6.73
CA THR A 455 -17.51 11.19 -5.34
C THR A 455 -18.67 10.94 -4.37
N LEU A 456 -18.36 10.81 -3.09
CA LEU A 456 -19.34 10.61 -2.02
C LEU A 456 -19.94 11.92 -1.47
N VAL A 457 -19.92 13.00 -2.23
CA VAL A 457 -20.57 14.26 -1.80
C VAL A 457 -22.08 14.14 -1.73
N GLU A 458 -22.72 15.08 -1.03
CA GLU A 458 -24.17 15.19 -1.04
C GLU A 458 -24.71 15.39 -2.46
N PRO A 459 -25.91 14.88 -2.79
CA PRO A 459 -26.48 14.93 -4.12
C PRO A 459 -26.65 16.33 -4.72
N ASP A 460 -26.80 17.35 -3.91
CA ASP A 460 -26.92 18.76 -4.27
C ASP A 460 -25.57 19.45 -4.53
N ASN A 461 -24.47 18.87 -4.06
CA ASN A 461 -23.13 19.39 -4.29
C ASN A 461 -22.65 19.05 -5.71
N ILE A 462 -23.10 19.83 -6.68
CA ILE A 462 -22.77 19.64 -8.10
C ILE A 462 -21.29 19.96 -8.37
N GLN A 463 -20.69 20.85 -7.59
CA GLN A 463 -19.33 21.32 -7.80
C GLN A 463 -18.30 20.21 -7.69
N TRP A 464 -18.39 19.38 -6.67
CA TRP A 464 -17.44 18.33 -6.34
C TRP A 464 -17.93 16.90 -6.65
N ARG A 465 -19.02 16.80 -7.41
CA ARG A 465 -19.68 15.53 -7.73
C ARG A 465 -18.77 14.50 -8.42
N TYR A 466 -17.84 14.93 -9.25
CA TYR A 466 -17.07 14.04 -10.11
C TYR A 466 -15.64 13.81 -9.60
N ILE A 467 -15.21 12.54 -9.61
CA ILE A 467 -13.87 12.09 -9.25
C ILE A 467 -12.80 12.83 -10.06
N SER A 468 -13.01 12.97 -11.39
CA SER A 468 -12.06 13.65 -12.27
C SER A 468 -11.89 15.14 -11.92
N VAL A 469 -12.96 15.82 -11.49
CA VAL A 469 -12.90 17.22 -11.06
C VAL A 469 -12.07 17.35 -9.78
N ARG A 470 -12.37 16.54 -8.76
CA ARG A 470 -11.60 16.58 -7.49
C ARG A 470 -10.13 16.25 -7.73
N ARG A 471 -9.84 15.20 -8.49
CA ARG A 471 -8.46 14.79 -8.79
C ARG A 471 -7.70 15.84 -9.60
N LEU A 472 -8.35 16.46 -10.58
CA LEU A 472 -7.75 17.56 -11.36
C LEU A 472 -7.38 18.76 -10.46
N ILE A 473 -8.27 19.15 -9.56
CA ILE A 473 -7.99 20.27 -8.65
C ILE A 473 -6.86 19.88 -7.68
N SER A 474 -6.89 18.69 -7.10
CA SER A 474 -5.80 18.19 -6.24
C SER A 474 -4.45 18.17 -6.98
N TYR A 475 -4.46 17.74 -8.25
CA TYR A 475 -3.28 17.76 -9.12
C TYR A 475 -2.74 19.19 -9.32
N ILE A 476 -3.63 20.16 -9.59
CA ILE A 476 -3.25 21.56 -9.77
C ILE A 476 -2.67 22.11 -8.46
N GLU A 477 -3.37 21.92 -7.34
CA GLU A 477 -2.95 22.37 -6.00
C GLU A 477 -1.55 21.85 -5.65
N LYS A 478 -1.35 20.54 -5.76
CA LYS A 478 -0.07 19.89 -5.41
C LYS A 478 1.06 20.24 -6.37
N SER A 479 0.76 20.36 -7.67
CA SER A 479 1.77 20.75 -8.66
C SER A 479 2.22 22.20 -8.46
N ILE A 480 1.30 23.12 -8.14
CA ILE A 480 1.64 24.51 -7.81
C ILE A 480 2.46 24.56 -6.54
N GLU A 481 2.05 23.85 -5.47
CA GLU A 481 2.78 23.80 -4.20
C GLU A 481 4.25 23.41 -4.41
N ILE A 482 4.50 22.30 -5.11
CA ILE A 482 5.86 21.81 -5.35
C ILE A 482 6.61 22.74 -6.32
N GLY A 483 5.93 23.17 -7.38
CA GLY A 483 6.54 24.00 -8.43
C GLY A 483 6.85 25.44 -8.01
N THR A 484 6.32 25.89 -6.87
CA THR A 484 6.55 27.25 -6.34
C THR A 484 7.43 27.26 -5.07
N GLN A 485 8.01 26.15 -4.66
CA GLN A 485 8.91 26.09 -3.47
C GLN A 485 10.09 27.06 -3.56
N TRP A 486 10.55 27.37 -4.78
CA TRP A 486 11.62 28.35 -5.01
C TRP A 486 11.26 29.79 -4.61
N VAL A 487 9.97 30.09 -4.40
CA VAL A 487 9.47 31.41 -3.99
C VAL A 487 9.79 31.69 -2.51
N VAL A 488 9.96 30.63 -1.72
CA VAL A 488 10.22 30.76 -0.28
C VAL A 488 11.59 31.40 -0.07
N PHE A 489 11.63 32.45 0.77
CA PHE A 489 12.79 33.29 1.06
C PHE A 489 13.26 34.22 -0.11
N GLU A 490 12.54 34.26 -1.23
CA GLU A 490 12.78 35.29 -2.23
C GLU A 490 12.30 36.68 -1.73
N PRO A 491 12.90 37.79 -2.18
CA PRO A 491 12.40 39.14 -1.88
C PRO A 491 10.95 39.31 -2.33
N ASN A 492 10.07 39.75 -1.43
CA ASN A 492 8.64 39.89 -1.70
C ASN A 492 8.38 41.24 -2.38
N ASP A 493 8.54 41.32 -3.70
CA ASP A 493 8.42 42.49 -4.53
C ASP A 493 7.57 42.25 -5.80
N MET A 494 7.37 43.28 -6.60
CA MET A 494 6.60 43.23 -7.83
C MET A 494 7.21 42.26 -8.86
N ASP A 495 8.54 42.14 -8.91
CA ASP A 495 9.22 41.26 -9.85
C ASP A 495 8.96 39.78 -9.49
N LEU A 496 8.98 39.47 -8.21
CA LEU A 496 8.60 38.14 -7.73
C LEU A 496 7.14 37.82 -8.09
N TRP A 497 6.22 38.76 -7.89
CA TRP A 497 4.79 38.55 -8.20
C TRP A 497 4.58 38.27 -9.68
N GLU A 498 5.25 38.97 -10.57
CA GLU A 498 5.16 38.75 -12.03
C GLU A 498 5.77 37.39 -12.42
N ARG A 499 6.89 37.00 -11.82
CA ARG A 499 7.49 35.68 -12.05
C ARG A 499 6.56 34.56 -11.62
N VAL A 500 5.93 34.67 -10.46
CA VAL A 500 4.96 33.65 -9.95
C VAL A 500 3.74 33.60 -10.86
N LYS A 501 3.13 34.74 -11.21
CA LYS A 501 1.99 34.80 -12.15
C LYS A 501 2.30 34.11 -13.48
N ARG A 502 3.47 34.40 -14.06
CA ARG A 502 3.90 33.81 -15.32
C ARG A 502 4.11 32.29 -15.19
N THR A 503 4.78 31.83 -14.13
CA THR A 503 5.06 30.40 -13.89
C THR A 503 3.77 29.62 -13.74
N VAL A 504 2.87 30.05 -12.85
CA VAL A 504 1.57 29.40 -12.63
C VAL A 504 0.68 29.52 -13.87
N GLY A 505 0.64 30.68 -14.51
CA GLY A 505 -0.12 30.94 -15.74
C GLY A 505 0.30 30.01 -16.88
N THR A 506 1.60 29.82 -17.10
CA THR A 506 2.12 28.90 -18.13
C THR A 506 1.72 27.43 -17.85
N PHE A 507 1.75 27.03 -16.60
CA PHE A 507 1.29 25.69 -16.20
C PHE A 507 -0.20 25.48 -16.50
N LEU A 508 -1.06 26.44 -16.11
CA LEU A 508 -2.50 26.37 -16.34
C LEU A 508 -2.85 26.48 -17.84
N GLU A 509 -2.10 27.27 -18.60
CA GLU A 509 -2.27 27.36 -20.07
C GLU A 509 -1.97 26.02 -20.75
N ARG A 510 -0.94 25.29 -20.28
CA ARG A 510 -0.67 23.94 -20.76
C ARG A 510 -1.87 23.01 -20.51
N LEU A 511 -2.43 23.02 -19.28
CA LEU A 511 -3.61 22.22 -18.94
C LEU A 511 -4.83 22.59 -19.78
N TRP A 512 -5.03 23.88 -20.07
CA TRP A 512 -6.09 24.31 -20.97
C TRP A 512 -5.89 23.77 -22.39
N ARG A 513 -4.68 23.82 -22.94
CA ARG A 513 -4.35 23.27 -24.26
C ARG A 513 -4.54 21.76 -24.33
N GLU A 514 -4.28 21.06 -23.25
CA GLU A 514 -4.55 19.61 -23.10
C GLU A 514 -6.05 19.30 -22.99
N GLY A 515 -6.91 20.31 -22.82
CA GLY A 515 -8.35 20.16 -22.69
C GLY A 515 -8.86 19.86 -21.28
N ALA A 516 -8.04 20.09 -20.25
CA ALA A 516 -8.40 19.89 -18.86
C ALA A 516 -9.29 21.02 -18.30
N LEU A 517 -9.17 22.23 -18.86
CA LEU A 517 -9.92 23.42 -18.46
C LEU A 517 -10.89 23.83 -19.57
N PHE A 518 -12.08 24.24 -19.17
CA PHE A 518 -13.15 24.65 -20.08
C PHE A 518 -13.07 26.17 -20.36
N GLY A 519 -13.18 26.57 -21.63
CA GLY A 519 -13.20 27.93 -22.12
C GLY A 519 -12.64 28.03 -23.53
N ALA A 520 -13.13 28.99 -24.33
CA ALA A 520 -12.65 29.22 -25.69
C ALA A 520 -11.27 29.91 -25.71
N SER A 521 -10.91 30.59 -24.63
CA SER A 521 -9.65 31.27 -24.45
C SER A 521 -9.07 31.01 -23.05
N PRO A 522 -7.75 31.23 -22.84
CA PRO A 522 -7.15 31.11 -21.50
C PRO A 522 -7.85 31.98 -20.47
N ALA A 523 -8.22 33.22 -20.84
CA ALA A 523 -8.87 34.18 -19.93
C ALA A 523 -10.26 33.73 -19.45
N GLU A 524 -10.95 32.87 -20.20
CA GLU A 524 -12.23 32.26 -19.78
C GLU A 524 -12.03 31.02 -18.95
N SER A 525 -10.85 30.39 -19.02
CA SER A 525 -10.57 29.08 -18.44
C SER A 525 -9.92 29.16 -17.09
N PHE A 526 -9.08 30.17 -16.85
CA PHE A 526 -8.39 30.36 -15.58
C PHE A 526 -7.94 31.80 -15.39
N TYR A 527 -7.65 32.18 -14.15
CA TYR A 527 -6.93 33.41 -13.82
C TYR A 527 -5.90 33.16 -12.72
N VAL A 528 -4.85 34.00 -12.72
CA VAL A 528 -3.83 34.03 -11.66
C VAL A 528 -3.69 35.47 -11.22
N LYS A 529 -3.99 35.75 -9.96
CA LYS A 529 -3.90 37.07 -9.37
C LYS A 529 -2.82 37.08 -8.29
N CYS A 530 -1.84 37.99 -8.47
CA CYS A 530 -0.80 38.26 -7.48
C CYS A 530 -0.42 39.73 -7.67
N ASP A 531 -0.99 40.61 -6.86
CA ASP A 531 -0.84 42.05 -6.99
C ASP A 531 -0.91 42.76 -5.62
N GLY A 532 -0.75 44.09 -5.62
CA GLY A 532 -0.80 44.90 -4.40
C GLY A 532 -2.17 44.94 -3.70
N THR A 533 -3.25 44.41 -4.31
CA THR A 533 -4.56 44.29 -3.65
C THR A 533 -4.61 43.08 -2.70
N LEU A 534 -3.88 42.01 -3.02
CA LEU A 534 -3.71 40.84 -2.19
C LEU A 534 -2.51 40.97 -1.25
N ASN A 535 -1.42 41.58 -1.75
CA ASN A 535 -0.15 41.73 -1.03
C ASN A 535 0.02 43.17 -0.55
N THR A 536 -0.68 43.50 0.53
CA THR A 536 -0.61 44.82 1.18
C THR A 536 0.71 44.95 1.96
N PRO A 537 1.16 46.20 2.27
CA PRO A 537 2.35 46.40 3.11
C PRO A 537 2.30 45.63 4.43
N GLU A 538 1.12 45.47 5.01
CA GLU A 538 0.92 44.70 6.25
C GLU A 538 1.21 43.22 6.06
N THR A 539 0.70 42.61 4.97
CA THR A 539 0.93 41.17 4.70
C THR A 539 2.39 40.91 4.34
N MET A 540 3.03 41.86 3.63
CA MET A 540 4.45 41.81 3.28
C MET A 540 5.33 41.90 4.54
N MET A 541 5.01 42.78 5.51
CA MET A 541 5.71 42.86 6.78
C MET A 541 5.61 41.58 7.61
N MET A 542 4.51 40.82 7.45
CA MET A 542 4.36 39.49 8.07
C MET A 542 5.09 38.38 7.31
N GLY A 543 5.82 38.70 6.24
CA GLY A 543 6.53 37.71 5.41
C GLY A 543 5.60 36.82 4.59
N ARG A 544 4.38 37.28 4.27
CA ARG A 544 3.38 36.50 3.54
C ARG A 544 3.26 36.96 2.09
N LEU A 545 3.14 36.01 1.18
CA LEU A 545 2.80 36.21 -0.22
C LEU A 545 1.48 35.49 -0.53
N TYR A 546 0.50 36.24 -1.06
CA TYR A 546 -0.79 35.68 -1.45
C TYR A 546 -0.91 35.64 -2.97
N VAL A 547 -1.26 34.47 -3.48
CA VAL A 547 -1.55 34.22 -4.89
C VAL A 547 -2.93 33.59 -4.98
N GLU A 548 -3.83 34.20 -5.74
CA GLU A 548 -5.17 33.64 -5.98
C GLU A 548 -5.22 33.03 -7.37
N VAL A 549 -5.68 31.78 -7.44
CA VAL A 549 -5.79 31.01 -8.68
C VAL A 549 -7.23 30.52 -8.83
N GLY A 550 -7.89 30.89 -9.93
CA GLY A 550 -9.20 30.38 -10.29
C GLY A 550 -9.14 29.55 -11.56
N VAL A 551 -9.82 28.40 -11.57
CA VAL A 551 -9.84 27.49 -12.72
C VAL A 551 -11.27 27.00 -13.02
N CYS A 552 -11.57 26.76 -14.28
CA CYS A 552 -12.83 26.19 -14.75
C CYS A 552 -12.59 24.75 -15.24
N PRO A 553 -12.77 23.70 -14.37
CA PRO A 553 -12.49 22.33 -14.77
C PRO A 553 -13.53 21.78 -15.76
N VAL A 554 -13.10 20.96 -16.70
CA VAL A 554 -13.97 20.22 -17.59
C VAL A 554 -14.76 19.15 -16.79
N ARG A 555 -16.04 19.01 -17.08
CA ARG A 555 -16.93 18.03 -16.45
C ARG A 555 -17.34 16.95 -17.44
N PRO A 556 -17.52 15.69 -17.02
CA PRO A 556 -17.96 14.62 -17.91
C PRO A 556 -19.41 14.81 -18.33
N ALA A 557 -19.74 14.42 -19.58
CA ALA A 557 -21.12 14.24 -20.01
C ALA A 557 -21.62 12.89 -19.48
N GLU A 558 -22.37 12.89 -18.37
CA GLU A 558 -22.94 11.69 -17.77
C GLU A 558 -24.24 11.29 -18.45
N PHE A 559 -25.05 12.27 -18.90
CA PHE A 559 -26.31 12.05 -19.57
C PHE A 559 -26.26 12.63 -20.98
N VAL A 560 -26.54 11.78 -21.98
CA VAL A 560 -26.64 12.19 -23.38
C VAL A 560 -28.11 12.08 -23.82
N ILE A 561 -28.72 13.21 -24.13
CA ILE A 561 -30.13 13.30 -24.48
C ILE A 561 -30.27 13.64 -25.96
N PHE A 562 -30.81 12.71 -26.74
CA PHE A 562 -31.19 12.96 -28.11
C PHE A 562 -32.68 13.28 -28.17
N ARG A 563 -33.00 14.44 -28.78
CA ARG A 563 -34.39 14.78 -29.12
C ARG A 563 -34.60 14.47 -30.59
N VAL A 564 -35.44 13.49 -30.88
CA VAL A 564 -35.82 13.12 -32.22
C VAL A 564 -37.24 13.59 -32.48
N SER A 565 -37.42 14.44 -33.46
CA SER A 565 -38.72 14.91 -33.91
C SER A 565 -38.98 14.40 -35.32
N GLN A 566 -40.23 14.10 -35.62
CA GLN A 566 -40.64 13.80 -36.97
C GLN A 566 -40.75 15.13 -37.74
N TRP A 567 -40.03 15.26 -38.83
CA TRP A 567 -40.07 16.44 -39.70
C TRP A 567 -40.81 16.10 -40.99
N ALA A 568 -41.84 16.90 -41.34
CA ALA A 568 -42.55 16.79 -42.60
C ALA A 568 -41.93 17.78 -43.61
N PRO A 569 -41.57 17.36 -44.83
CA PRO A 569 -40.88 18.20 -45.81
C PRO A 569 -41.66 19.45 -46.27
N ASN A 570 -42.92 19.66 -45.85
CA ASN A 570 -43.82 20.73 -46.32
C ASN A 570 -44.35 21.65 -45.18
N GLN A 571 -43.61 21.82 -44.10
CA GLN A 571 -43.88 22.90 -43.11
C GLN A 571 -42.76 23.89 -43.03
#